data_5dd032225e70caab9dd1df2e3ad4c701
#
_entry.id   5dd032225e70caab9dd1df2e3ad4c701
#
_cell.length_a   1.000
_cell.length_b   1.000
_cell.length_c   1.000
_cell.angle_alpha   90.00
_cell.angle_beta   90.00
_cell.angle_gamma   90.00
#
_symmetry.space_group_name_H-M   'P 1'
#
loop_
_entity.id
_entity.type
_entity.pdbx_description
1 polymer ?
#
loop_
_entity_poly.entity_id
_entity_poly.type
_entity_poly.pdbx_seq_one_letter_code
_entity_poly.pdbx_strand_id
1 'polypeptide(L)'
;MRTPVLILLGIVCLAAALGWARSARHRYRLVGRIDPDTAPDAYTLAWSTFRKEFHSASLYGLLALASFVNVGVEGSGGAVVFSLVAIPALVSTAWARHAVREARIARQGIDIERRAQEALEQEDLAPKAWAGRLAPEELPEFSGFEVGRVYQAGSGLMSGDFFDVFKAAPTRLAAVIGDVAGHGIESSITAFQAKYLLRTFLQQFRDPAQALEELNRQMSSVGRTEEFISLVVMVFDTEAETMRYASAGHPASFLWHQREVRPLRSTGPLLMLDPNGSYFSREVPLALDDMAVMYTDGLAEARSGDELFGEERIGDAVRRNPGIAPDVLCKQLLDSANDFSLGAIEDDVAILAIRKI
;
A
#
# COMPACT_ATOMS: atom_id res chain seq x y z
N MET A 1 55.45 13.80 -3.36
CA MET A 1 54.55 12.63 -3.42
C MET A 1 53.04 12.93 -3.61
N ARG A 2 52.54 14.12 -3.20
CA ARG A 2 51.11 14.48 -3.37
C ARG A 2 50.65 14.69 -4.83
N THR A 3 51.46 15.39 -5.63
CA THR A 3 51.10 15.76 -7.01
C THR A 3 50.82 14.57 -7.93
N PRO A 4 51.63 13.51 -8.02
CA PRO A 4 51.36 12.38 -8.91
C PRO A 4 50.12 11.56 -8.48
N VAL A 5 49.84 11.49 -7.18
CA VAL A 5 48.65 10.82 -6.66
C VAL A 5 47.35 11.56 -7.06
N LEU A 6 47.35 12.90 -6.96
CA LEU A 6 46.21 13.72 -7.36
C LEU A 6 45.97 13.67 -8.88
N ILE A 7 47.01 13.67 -9.68
CA ILE A 7 46.89 13.52 -11.13
C ILE A 7 46.29 12.16 -11.48
N LEU A 8 46.81 11.07 -10.87
CA LEU A 8 46.29 9.73 -11.11
C LEU A 8 44.83 9.62 -10.72
N LEU A 9 44.47 10.15 -9.53
CA LEU A 9 43.06 10.19 -9.04
C LEU A 9 42.17 10.98 -10.01
N GLY A 10 42.62 12.15 -10.48
CA GLY A 10 41.91 12.97 -11.47
C GLY A 10 41.65 12.21 -12.77
N ILE A 11 42.64 11.48 -13.27
CA ILE A 11 42.50 10.67 -14.49
C ILE A 11 41.50 9.53 -14.30
N VAL A 12 41.58 8.82 -13.17
CA VAL A 12 40.65 7.72 -12.86
C VAL A 12 39.19 8.24 -12.73
N CYS A 13 39.02 9.35 -12.03
CA CYS A 13 37.70 9.99 -11.89
C CYS A 13 37.17 10.49 -13.25
N LEU A 14 38.04 11.06 -14.09
CA LEU A 14 37.64 11.50 -15.43
C LEU A 14 37.22 10.34 -16.32
N ALA A 15 37.92 9.22 -16.28
CA ALA A 15 37.56 8.00 -17.01
C ALA A 15 36.20 7.44 -16.53
N ALA A 16 35.98 7.42 -15.22
CA ALA A 16 34.69 7.03 -14.64
C ALA A 16 33.55 7.99 -15.05
N ALA A 17 33.78 9.31 -15.02
CA ALA A 17 32.82 10.31 -15.48
C ALA A 17 32.42 10.10 -16.93
N LEU A 18 33.37 9.86 -17.82
CA LEU A 18 33.12 9.60 -19.25
C LEU A 18 32.35 8.28 -19.46
N GLY A 19 32.66 7.24 -18.70
CA GLY A 19 31.92 5.98 -18.71
C GLY A 19 30.45 6.17 -18.35
N TRP A 20 30.19 6.83 -17.21
CA TRP A 20 28.83 7.12 -16.76
C TRP A 20 28.10 8.09 -17.68
N ALA A 21 28.75 9.11 -18.21
CA ALA A 21 28.14 10.04 -19.19
C ALA A 21 27.73 9.33 -20.49
N ARG A 22 28.52 8.36 -20.95
CA ARG A 22 28.18 7.54 -22.12
C ARG A 22 26.94 6.66 -21.85
N SER A 23 26.87 6.05 -20.67
CA SER A 23 25.71 5.26 -20.23
C SER A 23 24.47 6.15 -20.08
N ALA A 24 24.58 7.28 -19.38
CA ALA A 24 23.49 8.26 -19.24
C ALA A 24 22.95 8.73 -20.59
N ARG A 25 23.84 9.01 -21.56
CA ARG A 25 23.44 9.40 -22.93
C ARG A 25 22.65 8.29 -23.65
N HIS A 26 23.02 7.03 -23.43
CA HIS A 26 22.27 5.90 -23.96
C HIS A 26 20.89 5.81 -23.33
N ARG A 27 20.79 5.94 -22.00
CA ARG A 27 19.51 5.93 -21.26
C ARG A 27 18.61 7.08 -21.66
N TYR A 28 19.14 8.29 -21.82
CA TYR A 28 18.37 9.44 -22.28
C TYR A 28 17.70 9.20 -23.64
N ARG A 29 18.40 8.52 -24.55
CA ARG A 29 17.81 8.15 -25.86
C ARG A 29 16.71 7.12 -25.75
N LEU A 30 16.76 6.23 -24.75
CA LEU A 30 15.70 5.25 -24.47
C LEU A 30 14.47 5.93 -23.87
N VAL A 31 14.65 6.88 -22.94
CA VAL A 31 13.55 7.69 -22.38
C VAL A 31 12.77 8.40 -23.49
N GLY A 32 13.46 9.00 -24.48
CA GLY A 32 12.80 9.68 -25.60
C GLY A 32 12.04 8.76 -26.56
N ARG A 33 12.06 7.43 -26.36
CA ARG A 33 11.30 6.46 -27.16
C ARG A 33 10.07 5.91 -26.42
N ILE A 34 9.92 6.25 -25.16
CA ILE A 34 8.80 5.82 -24.31
C ILE A 34 7.83 6.99 -24.26
N ASP A 35 6.60 6.74 -24.67
CA ASP A 35 5.52 7.71 -24.59
C ASP A 35 5.02 7.77 -23.13
N PRO A 36 5.08 8.94 -22.46
CA PRO A 36 4.65 9.07 -21.08
C PRO A 36 3.15 8.84 -20.88
N ASP A 37 2.34 9.06 -21.93
CA ASP A 37 0.88 8.93 -21.84
C ASP A 37 0.43 7.46 -21.98
N THR A 38 1.18 6.64 -22.73
CA THR A 38 0.85 5.22 -22.94
C THR A 38 1.58 4.26 -21.99
N ALA A 39 2.71 4.69 -21.40
CA ALA A 39 3.51 3.86 -20.49
C ALA A 39 4.17 4.71 -19.38
N PRO A 40 3.40 5.33 -18.46
CA PRO A 40 3.90 6.26 -17.45
C PRO A 40 4.92 5.63 -16.51
N ASP A 41 4.72 4.37 -16.09
CA ASP A 41 5.63 3.67 -15.19
C ASP A 41 6.97 3.33 -15.86
N ALA A 42 6.94 2.87 -17.11
CA ALA A 42 8.14 2.61 -17.89
C ALA A 42 8.93 3.90 -18.13
N TYR A 43 8.24 5.01 -18.40
CA TYR A 43 8.84 6.33 -18.56
C TYR A 43 9.50 6.80 -17.25
N THR A 44 8.80 6.70 -16.12
CA THR A 44 9.30 7.09 -14.79
C THR A 44 10.52 6.26 -14.39
N LEU A 45 10.48 4.94 -14.62
CA LEU A 45 11.61 4.05 -14.35
C LEU A 45 12.83 4.36 -15.23
N ALA A 46 12.61 4.59 -16.53
CA ALA A 46 13.66 4.95 -17.46
C ALA A 46 14.29 6.31 -17.11
N TRP A 47 13.45 7.29 -16.73
CA TRP A 47 13.87 8.62 -16.31
C TRP A 47 14.66 8.60 -14.98
N SER A 48 14.23 7.81 -14.01
CA SER A 48 14.94 7.62 -12.74
C SER A 48 16.33 7.00 -12.95
N THR A 49 16.42 6.02 -13.85
CA THR A 49 17.68 5.37 -14.20
C THR A 49 18.63 6.35 -14.91
N PHE A 50 18.14 7.12 -15.87
CA PHE A 50 18.91 8.18 -16.52
C PHE A 50 19.47 9.19 -15.52
N ARG A 51 18.62 9.71 -14.63
CA ARG A 51 19.02 10.67 -13.61
C ARG A 51 20.13 10.13 -12.71
N LYS A 52 20.05 8.86 -12.28
CA LYS A 52 21.08 8.20 -11.47
C LYS A 52 22.42 8.18 -12.19
N GLU A 53 22.44 7.78 -13.46
CA GLU A 53 23.66 7.69 -14.23
C GLU A 53 24.26 9.07 -14.55
N PHE A 54 23.40 10.06 -14.87
CA PHE A 54 23.82 11.43 -15.07
C PHE A 54 24.42 12.04 -13.82
N HIS A 55 23.83 11.76 -12.65
CA HIS A 55 24.35 12.23 -11.37
C HIS A 55 25.70 11.62 -11.02
N SER A 56 25.87 10.33 -11.30
CA SER A 56 27.18 9.64 -11.13
C SER A 56 28.25 10.27 -12.03
N ALA A 57 27.91 10.54 -13.31
CA ALA A 57 28.82 11.21 -14.25
C ALA A 57 29.22 12.59 -13.72
N SER A 58 28.28 13.38 -13.24
CA SER A 58 28.52 14.72 -12.70
C SER A 58 29.39 14.69 -11.46
N LEU A 59 29.15 13.73 -10.54
CA LEU A 59 29.93 13.56 -9.31
C LEU A 59 31.39 13.24 -9.65
N TYR A 60 31.64 12.24 -10.51
CA TYR A 60 32.99 11.88 -10.92
C TYR A 60 33.69 13.00 -11.70
N GLY A 61 32.93 13.78 -12.51
CA GLY A 61 33.42 14.94 -13.20
C GLY A 61 33.90 16.04 -12.24
N LEU A 62 33.11 16.33 -11.21
CA LEU A 62 33.48 17.28 -10.16
C LEU A 62 34.68 16.81 -9.32
N LEU A 63 34.77 15.49 -9.03
CA LEU A 63 35.92 14.88 -8.36
C LEU A 63 37.20 15.01 -9.19
N ALA A 64 37.12 14.77 -10.49
CA ALA A 64 38.24 14.95 -11.42
C ALA A 64 38.70 16.39 -11.43
N LEU A 65 37.75 17.35 -11.58
CA LEU A 65 38.05 18.78 -11.58
C LEU A 65 38.71 19.23 -10.26
N ALA A 66 38.13 18.80 -9.11
CA ALA A 66 38.69 19.09 -7.81
C ALA A 66 40.11 18.53 -7.64
N SER A 67 40.37 17.33 -8.15
CA SER A 67 41.72 16.72 -8.11
C SER A 67 42.72 17.53 -8.92
N PHE A 68 42.38 17.94 -10.14
CA PHE A 68 43.27 18.73 -11.02
C PHE A 68 43.51 20.18 -10.47
N VAL A 69 42.46 20.83 -9.94
CA VAL A 69 42.60 22.18 -9.34
C VAL A 69 43.54 22.13 -8.13
N ASN A 70 43.46 21.06 -7.33
CA ASN A 70 44.30 20.94 -6.10
C ASN A 70 45.77 20.63 -6.43
N VAL A 71 46.13 20.27 -7.67
CA VAL A 71 47.53 20.14 -8.12
C VAL A 71 48.22 21.49 -8.18
N GLY A 72 47.48 22.60 -8.50
CA GLY A 72 48.05 23.94 -8.68
C GLY A 72 47.94 24.88 -7.47
N VAL A 73 47.31 24.44 -6.37
CA VAL A 73 47.06 25.30 -5.18
C VAL A 73 47.88 24.85 -3.98
N GLU A 74 48.88 25.66 -3.61
CA GLU A 74 49.62 25.52 -2.34
C GLU A 74 48.92 26.33 -1.26
N GLY A 75 48.38 25.64 -0.22
CA GLY A 75 47.76 26.31 0.95
C GLY A 75 46.40 25.72 1.36
N SER A 76 45.58 26.52 2.09
CA SER A 76 44.32 26.14 2.75
C SER A 76 43.16 25.68 1.83
N GLY A 77 43.41 25.35 0.58
CA GLY A 77 42.40 24.88 -0.41
C GLY A 77 41.71 23.56 -0.07
N GLY A 78 42.25 22.80 0.91
CA GLY A 78 41.68 21.50 1.29
C GLY A 78 40.23 21.53 1.76
N ALA A 79 39.83 22.59 2.48
CA ALA A 79 38.45 22.75 2.95
C ALA A 79 37.46 23.03 1.80
N VAL A 80 37.86 23.83 0.82
CA VAL A 80 37.04 24.17 -0.34
C VAL A 80 36.87 22.92 -1.23
N VAL A 81 37.97 22.16 -1.45
CA VAL A 81 37.93 20.93 -2.20
C VAL A 81 37.08 19.86 -1.49
N PHE A 82 37.19 19.75 -0.18
CA PHE A 82 36.35 18.85 0.62
C PHE A 82 34.88 19.22 0.53
N SER A 83 34.53 20.48 0.64
CA SER A 83 33.14 20.95 0.51
C SER A 83 32.55 20.71 -0.91
N LEU A 84 33.36 20.95 -1.95
CA LEU A 84 32.98 20.71 -3.34
C LEU A 84 32.67 19.24 -3.63
N VAL A 85 33.26 18.31 -2.86
CA VAL A 85 33.04 16.88 -3.01
C VAL A 85 31.99 16.35 -2.03
N ALA A 86 32.03 16.79 -0.77
CA ALA A 86 31.14 16.29 0.27
C ALA A 86 29.67 16.66 0.03
N ILE A 87 29.40 17.90 -0.41
CA ILE A 87 28.03 18.34 -0.66
C ILE A 87 27.35 17.54 -1.79
N PRO A 88 27.94 17.40 -2.98
CA PRO A 88 27.36 16.54 -4.03
C PRO A 88 27.25 15.08 -3.64
N ALA A 89 28.19 14.55 -2.85
CA ALA A 89 28.15 13.16 -2.39
C ALA A 89 26.99 12.92 -1.40
N LEU A 90 26.74 13.85 -0.48
CA LEU A 90 25.61 13.78 0.45
C LEU A 90 24.27 13.90 -0.28
N VAL A 91 24.15 14.87 -1.19
CA VAL A 91 22.96 15.04 -2.04
C VAL A 91 22.73 13.80 -2.89
N SER A 92 23.78 13.24 -3.49
CA SER A 92 23.73 12.00 -4.27
C SER A 92 23.24 10.82 -3.44
N THR A 93 23.74 10.69 -2.21
CA THR A 93 23.36 9.58 -1.31
C THR A 93 21.90 9.71 -0.86
N ALA A 94 21.45 10.90 -0.51
CA ALA A 94 20.05 11.14 -0.15
C ALA A 94 19.12 10.87 -1.34
N TRP A 95 19.51 11.31 -2.51
CA TRP A 95 18.77 11.13 -3.75
C TRP A 95 18.72 9.68 -4.22
N ALA A 96 19.85 8.95 -4.09
CA ALA A 96 19.89 7.52 -4.43
C ALA A 96 18.97 6.70 -3.54
N ARG A 97 18.84 7.05 -2.24
CA ARG A 97 17.89 6.41 -1.33
C ARG A 97 16.45 6.65 -1.75
N HIS A 98 16.11 7.84 -2.19
CA HIS A 98 14.77 8.18 -2.69
C HIS A 98 14.46 7.41 -3.99
N ALA A 99 15.37 7.47 -4.97
CA ALA A 99 15.21 6.80 -6.25
C ALA A 99 15.13 5.26 -6.13
N VAL A 100 15.87 4.65 -5.18
CA VAL A 100 15.77 3.19 -4.92
C VAL A 100 14.40 2.82 -4.34
N ARG A 101 13.82 3.67 -3.47
CA ARG A 101 12.46 3.44 -2.95
C ARG A 101 11.44 3.50 -4.07
N GLU A 102 11.42 4.57 -4.88
CA GLU A 102 10.50 4.71 -6.02
C GLU A 102 10.63 3.55 -7.01
N ALA A 103 11.86 3.19 -7.39
CA ALA A 103 12.09 2.08 -8.31
C ALA A 103 11.65 0.71 -7.75
N ARG A 104 11.71 0.52 -6.42
CA ARG A 104 11.23 -0.72 -5.77
C ARG A 104 9.71 -0.80 -5.83
N ILE A 105 9.03 0.29 -5.52
CA ILE A 105 7.57 0.38 -5.55
C ILE A 105 7.05 0.15 -6.97
N ALA A 106 7.59 0.85 -7.97
CA ALA A 106 7.20 0.68 -9.36
C ALA A 106 7.42 -0.75 -9.88
N ARG A 107 8.54 -1.40 -9.51
CA ARG A 107 8.78 -2.82 -9.87
C ARG A 107 7.78 -3.75 -9.21
N GLN A 108 7.42 -3.52 -7.96
CA GLN A 108 6.42 -4.34 -7.26
C GLN A 108 5.04 -4.21 -7.92
N GLY A 109 4.65 -3.00 -8.34
CA GLY A 109 3.41 -2.78 -9.09
C GLY A 109 3.38 -3.59 -10.39
N ILE A 110 4.42 -3.48 -11.22
CA ILE A 110 4.54 -4.22 -12.48
C ILE A 110 4.55 -5.75 -12.27
N ASP A 111 5.25 -6.24 -11.23
CA ASP A 111 5.29 -7.68 -10.93
C ASP A 111 3.92 -8.21 -10.43
N ILE A 112 3.17 -7.39 -9.71
CA ILE A 112 1.82 -7.72 -9.25
C ILE A 112 0.85 -7.76 -10.45
N GLU A 113 0.88 -6.74 -11.30
CA GLU A 113 0.06 -6.67 -12.50
C GLU A 113 0.31 -7.86 -13.44
N ARG A 114 1.60 -8.18 -13.70
CA ARG A 114 1.97 -9.34 -14.51
C ARG A 114 1.45 -10.65 -13.91
N ARG A 115 1.59 -10.86 -12.59
CA ARG A 115 1.05 -12.05 -11.93
C ARG A 115 -0.47 -12.12 -11.98
N ALA A 116 -1.14 -10.96 -11.91
CA ALA A 116 -2.57 -10.88 -12.08
C ALA A 116 -3.00 -11.31 -13.49
N GLN A 117 -2.32 -10.80 -14.53
CA GLN A 117 -2.57 -11.18 -15.92
C GLN A 117 -2.25 -12.65 -16.20
N GLU A 118 -1.10 -13.18 -15.75
CA GLU A 118 -0.74 -14.59 -15.87
C GLU A 118 -1.75 -15.52 -15.19
N ALA A 119 -2.39 -15.07 -14.09
CA ALA A 119 -3.44 -15.85 -13.41
C ALA A 119 -4.77 -15.86 -14.16
N LEU A 120 -5.08 -14.80 -14.93
CA LEU A 120 -6.29 -14.69 -15.75
C LEU A 120 -6.22 -15.52 -17.03
N GLU A 121 -5.02 -15.75 -17.59
CA GLU A 121 -4.84 -16.56 -18.79
C GLU A 121 -5.06 -18.08 -18.57
N GLN A 122 -5.19 -18.51 -17.30
CA GLN A 122 -5.53 -19.90 -16.94
C GLN A 122 -7.05 -20.06 -16.74
N GLU A 123 -7.80 -20.02 -17.82
CA GLU A 123 -9.26 -19.79 -17.87
C GLU A 123 -10.17 -20.74 -17.06
N ASP A 124 -9.77 -21.96 -16.70
CA ASP A 124 -10.67 -22.94 -16.06
C ASP A 124 -10.62 -23.01 -14.52
N LEU A 125 -9.60 -22.43 -13.88
CA LEU A 125 -9.44 -22.42 -12.41
C LEU A 125 -9.45 -21.00 -11.81
N ALA A 126 -9.55 -19.99 -12.65
CA ALA A 126 -9.33 -18.60 -12.28
C ALA A 126 -10.28 -18.04 -11.20
N PRO A 127 -11.61 -18.19 -11.25
CA PRO A 127 -12.49 -17.50 -10.30
C PRO A 127 -12.29 -17.97 -8.85
N LYS A 128 -12.20 -19.28 -8.61
CA LYS A 128 -12.01 -19.82 -7.25
C LYS A 128 -10.63 -19.55 -6.68
N ALA A 129 -9.57 -19.71 -7.50
CA ALA A 129 -8.20 -19.42 -7.08
C ALA A 129 -8.01 -17.91 -6.84
N TRP A 130 -8.74 -17.08 -7.55
CA TRP A 130 -8.72 -15.64 -7.42
C TRP A 130 -9.46 -15.17 -6.15
N ALA A 131 -10.67 -15.69 -5.91
CA ALA A 131 -11.42 -15.45 -4.68
C ALA A 131 -10.58 -15.78 -3.42
N GLY A 132 -9.89 -16.92 -3.39
CA GLY A 132 -8.99 -17.29 -2.31
C GLY A 132 -7.77 -16.35 -2.14
N ARG A 133 -7.42 -15.57 -3.15
CA ARG A 133 -6.37 -14.53 -3.03
C ARG A 133 -6.90 -13.21 -2.48
N LEU A 134 -8.13 -12.85 -2.80
CA LEU A 134 -8.79 -11.65 -2.29
C LEU A 134 -9.29 -11.84 -0.85
N ALA A 135 -9.87 -13.00 -0.57
CA ALA A 135 -10.38 -13.40 0.74
C ALA A 135 -9.72 -14.72 1.18
N PRO A 136 -8.54 -14.71 1.82
CA PRO A 136 -7.81 -15.92 2.17
C PRO A 136 -8.60 -16.81 3.14
N GLU A 137 -8.72 -18.10 2.79
CA GLU A 137 -9.41 -19.11 3.60
C GLU A 137 -8.67 -19.42 4.90
N GLU A 138 -7.34 -19.28 4.91
CA GLU A 138 -6.51 -19.50 6.08
C GLU A 138 -5.76 -18.23 6.45
N LEU A 139 -5.83 -17.86 7.71
CA LEU A 139 -5.06 -16.76 8.29
C LEU A 139 -4.02 -17.34 9.25
N PRO A 140 -2.82 -16.77 9.30
CA PRO A 140 -1.83 -17.18 10.29
C PRO A 140 -2.31 -16.84 11.72
N GLU A 141 -1.86 -17.62 12.70
CA GLU A 141 -2.11 -17.30 14.10
C GLU A 141 -1.37 -16.03 14.52
N PHE A 142 -2.06 -15.20 15.28
CA PHE A 142 -1.53 -13.96 15.83
C PHE A 142 -1.54 -13.99 17.34
N SER A 143 -0.36 -14.00 17.96
CA SER A 143 -0.23 -13.96 19.41
C SER A 143 -0.92 -12.71 19.99
N GLY A 144 -1.82 -12.89 20.94
CA GLY A 144 -2.58 -11.83 21.60
C GLY A 144 -3.82 -11.36 20.85
N PHE A 145 -4.20 -12.02 19.74
CA PHE A 145 -5.42 -11.72 19.00
C PHE A 145 -6.14 -12.99 18.54
N GLU A 146 -7.44 -12.97 18.68
CA GLU A 146 -8.34 -13.88 17.96
C GLU A 146 -8.91 -13.17 16.73
N VAL A 147 -8.94 -13.87 15.59
CA VAL A 147 -9.44 -13.35 14.32
C VAL A 147 -10.56 -14.25 13.83
N GLY A 148 -11.73 -13.66 13.61
CA GLY A 148 -12.86 -14.29 12.95
C GLY A 148 -13.10 -13.65 11.59
N ARG A 149 -13.58 -14.45 10.64
CA ARG A 149 -13.89 -13.96 9.29
C ARG A 149 -15.01 -14.75 8.65
N VAL A 150 -15.71 -14.09 7.75
CA VAL A 150 -16.64 -14.69 6.80
C VAL A 150 -16.49 -13.98 5.47
N TYR A 151 -16.57 -14.76 4.41
CA TYR A 151 -16.65 -14.26 3.05
C TYR A 151 -17.72 -15.05 2.30
N GLN A 152 -18.67 -14.34 1.73
CA GLN A 152 -19.70 -14.90 0.84
C GLN A 152 -19.65 -14.13 -0.47
N ALA A 153 -19.31 -14.82 -1.56
CA ALA A 153 -19.41 -14.26 -2.89
C ALA A 153 -20.89 -14.07 -3.26
N GLY A 154 -21.20 -12.93 -3.86
CA GLY A 154 -22.50 -12.65 -4.44
C GLY A 154 -22.77 -13.46 -5.71
N SER A 155 -23.69 -12.98 -6.52
CA SER A 155 -24.08 -13.66 -7.78
C SER A 155 -23.06 -13.48 -8.91
N GLY A 156 -22.02 -12.67 -8.73
CA GLY A 156 -20.98 -12.38 -9.71
C GLY A 156 -19.95 -13.50 -9.89
N LEU A 157 -19.31 -13.53 -11.08
CA LEU A 157 -18.21 -14.46 -11.36
C LEU A 157 -16.93 -14.11 -10.60
N MET A 158 -16.72 -12.83 -10.26
CA MET A 158 -15.55 -12.29 -9.56
C MET A 158 -15.97 -11.07 -8.74
N SER A 159 -15.36 -10.91 -7.56
CA SER A 159 -15.66 -9.93 -6.54
C SER A 159 -14.73 -8.74 -6.58
N GLY A 160 -15.24 -7.55 -6.23
CA GLY A 160 -14.46 -6.35 -5.84
C GLY A 160 -14.02 -6.37 -4.37
N ASP A 161 -14.72 -7.15 -3.54
CA ASP A 161 -14.45 -7.29 -2.11
C ASP A 161 -13.13 -8.01 -1.83
N PHE A 162 -12.38 -7.48 -0.89
CA PHE A 162 -11.15 -8.11 -0.41
C PHE A 162 -10.91 -7.83 1.06
N PHE A 163 -10.23 -8.75 1.73
CA PHE A 163 -9.67 -8.49 3.05
C PHE A 163 -8.28 -9.11 3.21
N ASP A 164 -7.55 -8.64 4.21
CA ASP A 164 -6.26 -9.19 4.59
C ASP A 164 -5.99 -8.99 6.08
N VAL A 165 -5.30 -9.96 6.68
CA VAL A 165 -4.78 -9.84 8.04
C VAL A 165 -3.35 -10.37 8.05
N PHE A 166 -2.40 -9.54 8.46
CA PHE A 166 -0.99 -9.90 8.40
C PHE A 166 -0.13 -9.13 9.42
N LYS A 167 1.05 -9.65 9.70
CA LYS A 167 2.06 -8.96 10.50
C LYS A 167 2.74 -7.88 9.66
N ALA A 168 2.45 -6.62 9.94
CA ALA A 168 3.13 -5.48 9.31
C ALA A 168 4.52 -5.24 9.93
N ALA A 169 4.70 -5.62 11.21
CA ALA A 169 5.97 -5.61 11.93
C ALA A 169 5.92 -6.66 13.06
N PRO A 170 7.02 -6.96 13.76
CA PRO A 170 7.03 -7.94 14.86
C PRO A 170 5.96 -7.68 15.92
N THR A 171 5.65 -6.43 16.23
CA THR A 171 4.66 -6.00 17.24
C THR A 171 3.37 -5.43 16.62
N ARG A 172 3.25 -5.41 15.29
CA ARG A 172 2.11 -4.78 14.62
C ARG A 172 1.35 -5.76 13.74
N LEU A 173 0.08 -5.96 14.06
CA LEU A 173 -0.89 -6.65 13.25
C LEU A 173 -1.65 -5.63 12.42
N ALA A 174 -1.76 -5.83 11.12
CA ALA A 174 -2.61 -5.04 10.23
C ALA A 174 -3.81 -5.87 9.76
N ALA A 175 -4.97 -5.24 9.77
CA ALA A 175 -6.19 -5.76 9.19
C ALA A 175 -6.73 -4.76 8.18
N VAL A 176 -7.17 -5.25 7.05
CA VAL A 176 -7.67 -4.47 5.93
C VAL A 176 -8.93 -5.13 5.41
N ILE A 177 -9.93 -4.33 5.11
CA ILE A 177 -11.10 -4.74 4.32
C ILE A 177 -11.45 -3.62 3.37
N GLY A 178 -11.87 -3.95 2.16
CA GLY A 178 -12.24 -2.96 1.16
C GLY A 178 -13.06 -3.56 0.04
N ASP A 179 -13.68 -2.66 -0.72
CA ASP A 179 -14.47 -2.95 -1.88
C ASP A 179 -14.10 -2.01 -3.03
N VAL A 180 -14.03 -2.55 -4.23
CA VAL A 180 -13.76 -1.84 -5.48
C VAL A 180 -15.06 -1.66 -6.25
N ALA A 181 -15.42 -0.42 -6.55
CA ALA A 181 -16.62 -0.10 -7.32
C ALA A 181 -16.64 -0.82 -8.66
N GLY A 182 -17.78 -1.46 -8.95
CA GLY A 182 -17.97 -2.27 -10.15
C GLY A 182 -17.87 -3.77 -9.87
N HIS A 183 -18.04 -4.59 -10.89
CA HIS A 183 -18.04 -6.04 -10.77
C HIS A 183 -17.23 -6.69 -11.91
N GLY A 184 -16.77 -7.90 -11.66
CA GLY A 184 -16.08 -8.71 -12.65
C GLY A 184 -14.56 -8.64 -12.56
N ILE A 185 -13.91 -9.00 -13.66
CA ILE A 185 -12.46 -9.21 -13.71
C ILE A 185 -11.67 -7.94 -13.38
N GLU A 186 -12.10 -6.79 -13.90
CA GLU A 186 -11.37 -5.52 -13.75
C GLU A 186 -11.34 -5.06 -12.29
N SER A 187 -12.51 -5.05 -11.61
CA SER A 187 -12.58 -4.70 -10.18
C SER A 187 -11.76 -5.67 -9.32
N SER A 188 -11.77 -6.97 -9.64
CA SER A 188 -10.96 -7.96 -8.93
C SER A 188 -9.44 -7.75 -9.12
N ILE A 189 -8.98 -7.31 -10.29
CA ILE A 189 -7.58 -6.96 -10.52
C ILE A 189 -7.21 -5.74 -9.67
N THR A 190 -8.05 -4.73 -9.67
CA THR A 190 -7.87 -3.50 -8.91
C THR A 190 -7.85 -3.80 -7.40
N ALA A 191 -8.75 -4.66 -6.91
CA ALA A 191 -8.76 -5.15 -5.53
C ALA A 191 -7.47 -5.88 -5.15
N PHE A 192 -6.97 -6.75 -6.05
CA PHE A 192 -5.71 -7.46 -5.85
C PHE A 192 -4.52 -6.51 -5.77
N GLN A 193 -4.43 -5.54 -6.68
CA GLN A 193 -3.40 -4.51 -6.68
C GLN A 193 -3.43 -3.70 -5.37
N ALA A 194 -4.61 -3.19 -4.99
CA ALA A 194 -4.80 -2.42 -3.77
C ALA A 194 -4.36 -3.20 -2.53
N LYS A 195 -4.81 -4.45 -2.39
CA LYS A 195 -4.46 -5.33 -1.26
C LYS A 195 -2.96 -5.52 -1.11
N TYR A 196 -2.24 -5.87 -2.18
CA TYR A 196 -0.82 -6.18 -2.11
C TYR A 196 0.07 -4.94 -2.00
N LEU A 197 -0.29 -3.84 -2.65
CA LEU A 197 0.38 -2.55 -2.47
C LEU A 197 0.23 -2.06 -1.03
N LEU A 198 -0.99 -2.11 -0.50
CA LEU A 198 -1.26 -1.67 0.87
C LEU A 198 -0.50 -2.51 1.90
N ARG A 199 -0.38 -3.82 1.70
CA ARG A 199 0.47 -4.69 2.53
C ARG A 199 1.93 -4.19 2.56
N THR A 200 2.46 -3.79 1.42
CA THR A 200 3.80 -3.22 1.30
C THR A 200 3.92 -1.87 2.03
N PHE A 201 2.93 -1.01 1.87
CA PHE A 201 2.96 0.32 2.49
C PHE A 201 2.81 0.25 4.01
N LEU A 202 1.96 -0.63 4.53
CA LEU A 202 1.81 -0.83 5.98
C LEU A 202 3.06 -1.43 6.66
N GLN A 203 3.93 -2.09 5.90
CA GLN A 203 5.26 -2.48 6.39
C GLN A 203 6.25 -1.31 6.42
N GLN A 204 6.06 -0.32 5.55
CA GLN A 204 6.95 0.85 5.44
C GLN A 204 6.50 2.02 6.32
N PHE A 205 5.21 2.29 6.37
CA PHE A 205 4.61 3.38 7.14
C PHE A 205 4.02 2.85 8.44
N ARG A 206 4.29 3.57 9.53
CA ARG A 206 3.71 3.25 10.83
C ARG A 206 2.27 3.77 10.95
N ASP A 207 1.99 4.85 10.25
CA ASP A 207 0.68 5.50 10.22
C ASP A 207 -0.15 4.96 9.04
N PRO A 208 -1.33 4.35 9.28
CA PRO A 208 -2.20 3.85 8.22
C PRO A 208 -2.69 4.95 7.27
N ALA A 209 -2.83 6.21 7.72
CA ALA A 209 -3.21 7.31 6.84
C ALA A 209 -2.14 7.56 5.76
N GLN A 210 -0.87 7.53 6.12
CA GLN A 210 0.23 7.65 5.14
C GLN A 210 0.26 6.50 4.14
N ALA A 211 -0.09 5.28 4.60
CA ALA A 211 -0.21 4.13 3.71
C ALA A 211 -1.37 4.30 2.71
N LEU A 212 -2.50 4.89 3.16
CA LEU A 212 -3.62 5.21 2.27
C LEU A 212 -3.29 6.32 1.28
N GLU A 213 -2.60 7.37 1.70
CA GLU A 213 -2.15 8.46 0.80
C GLU A 213 -1.23 7.94 -0.29
N GLU A 214 -0.30 7.06 0.07
CA GLU A 214 0.62 6.44 -0.90
C GLU A 214 -0.12 5.50 -1.85
N LEU A 215 -1.06 4.68 -1.33
CA LEU A 215 -1.90 3.82 -2.14
C LEU A 215 -2.75 4.65 -3.12
N ASN A 216 -3.41 5.69 -2.62
CA ASN A 216 -4.23 6.59 -3.42
C ASN A 216 -3.44 7.19 -4.57
N ARG A 217 -2.27 7.75 -4.28
CA ARG A 217 -1.38 8.35 -5.27
C ARG A 217 -0.95 7.36 -6.35
N GLN A 218 -0.64 6.14 -5.96
CA GLN A 218 -0.18 5.12 -6.89
C GLN A 218 -1.31 4.55 -7.73
N MET A 219 -2.44 4.22 -7.13
CA MET A 219 -3.59 3.69 -7.83
C MET A 219 -4.21 4.72 -8.79
N SER A 220 -4.29 6.00 -8.37
CA SER A 220 -4.77 7.08 -9.23
C SER A 220 -3.89 7.34 -10.46
N SER A 221 -2.60 6.98 -10.41
CA SER A 221 -1.70 7.15 -11.56
C SER A 221 -1.89 6.10 -12.66
N VAL A 222 -2.51 4.97 -12.33
CA VAL A 222 -2.67 3.81 -13.23
C VAL A 222 -4.14 3.56 -13.55
N GLY A 223 -5.04 4.00 -12.66
CA GLY A 223 -6.46 3.69 -12.70
C GLY A 223 -7.25 4.42 -13.78
N ARG A 224 -8.39 3.84 -14.13
CA ARG A 224 -9.38 4.43 -15.04
C ARG A 224 -10.21 5.46 -14.27
N THR A 225 -10.74 6.44 -14.97
CA THR A 225 -11.48 7.59 -14.42
C THR A 225 -12.79 7.25 -13.67
N GLU A 226 -13.26 6.01 -13.77
CA GLU A 226 -14.54 5.56 -13.21
C GLU A 226 -14.39 4.53 -12.08
N GLU A 227 -13.14 4.15 -11.71
CA GLU A 227 -12.88 3.20 -10.64
C GLU A 227 -12.54 3.95 -9.35
N PHE A 228 -13.14 3.53 -8.25
CA PHE A 228 -12.82 4.00 -6.90
C PHE A 228 -12.90 2.84 -5.91
N ILE A 229 -12.19 2.98 -4.80
CA ILE A 229 -12.07 1.95 -3.78
C ILE A 229 -12.52 2.53 -2.44
N SER A 230 -13.43 1.83 -1.77
CA SER A 230 -13.71 2.02 -0.37
C SER A 230 -12.84 1.05 0.44
N LEU A 231 -12.16 1.49 1.49
CA LEU A 231 -11.47 0.57 2.37
C LEU A 231 -11.21 1.15 3.76
N VAL A 232 -11.03 0.26 4.73
CA VAL A 232 -10.59 0.59 6.08
C VAL A 232 -9.36 -0.25 6.45
N VAL A 233 -8.43 0.40 7.12
CA VAL A 233 -7.21 -0.20 7.68
C VAL A 233 -7.21 -0.03 9.18
N MET A 234 -6.92 -1.11 9.90
CA MET A 234 -6.66 -1.09 11.34
C MET A 234 -5.29 -1.69 11.61
N VAL A 235 -4.49 -0.98 12.39
CA VAL A 235 -3.16 -1.43 12.83
C VAL A 235 -3.16 -1.55 14.34
N PHE A 236 -3.01 -2.77 14.84
CA PHE A 236 -2.93 -3.10 16.25
C PHE A 236 -1.47 -3.20 16.66
N ASP A 237 -1.03 -2.35 17.57
CA ASP A 237 0.34 -2.35 18.11
C ASP A 237 0.32 -2.97 19.50
N THR A 238 0.91 -4.17 19.64
CA THR A 238 0.94 -4.94 20.89
C THR A 238 1.89 -4.34 21.91
N GLU A 239 2.91 -3.59 21.48
CA GLU A 239 3.86 -2.93 22.38
C GLU A 239 3.31 -1.61 22.92
N ALA A 240 2.67 -0.84 22.04
CA ALA A 240 2.03 0.43 22.42
C ALA A 240 0.66 0.23 23.06
N GLU A 241 0.08 -0.97 22.97
CA GLU A 241 -1.30 -1.28 23.42
C GLU A 241 -2.35 -0.34 22.81
N THR A 242 -2.20 -0.05 21.53
CA THR A 242 -3.10 0.84 20.80
C THR A 242 -3.57 0.21 19.49
N MET A 243 -4.74 0.63 19.02
CA MET A 243 -5.21 0.42 17.67
C MET A 243 -5.26 1.76 16.95
N ARG A 244 -4.66 1.84 15.79
CA ARG A 244 -4.74 3.00 14.92
C ARG A 244 -5.50 2.63 13.65
N TYR A 245 -6.48 3.45 13.25
CA TYR A 245 -7.22 3.18 12.02
C TYR A 245 -7.26 4.39 11.10
N ALA A 246 -7.38 4.12 9.81
CA ALA A 246 -7.70 5.07 8.76
C ALA A 246 -8.69 4.43 7.79
N SER A 247 -9.62 5.21 7.26
CA SER A 247 -10.70 4.73 6.40
C SER A 247 -10.93 5.69 5.24
N ALA A 248 -10.99 5.14 4.05
CA ALA A 248 -11.19 5.81 2.79
C ALA A 248 -12.62 5.55 2.28
N GLY A 249 -13.59 6.36 2.69
CA GLY A 249 -14.98 6.26 2.23
C GLY A 249 -15.71 4.95 2.57
N HIS A 250 -15.15 4.11 3.43
CA HIS A 250 -15.69 2.78 3.75
C HIS A 250 -16.82 2.87 4.80
N PRO A 251 -17.79 1.93 4.81
CA PRO A 251 -18.80 1.82 5.87
C PRO A 251 -18.19 1.87 7.26
N ALA A 252 -18.97 2.35 8.24
CA ALA A 252 -18.49 2.49 9.61
C ALA A 252 -18.18 1.12 10.21
N SER A 253 -16.93 0.89 10.58
CA SER A 253 -16.54 -0.27 11.39
C SER A 253 -17.00 -0.06 12.84
N PHE A 254 -17.09 -1.12 13.63
CA PHE A 254 -17.46 -1.03 15.03
C PHE A 254 -16.33 -1.48 15.93
N LEU A 255 -16.12 -0.75 17.03
CA LEU A 255 -15.22 -1.13 18.12
C LEU A 255 -16.01 -1.33 19.40
N TRP A 256 -16.00 -2.54 19.93
CA TRP A 256 -16.36 -2.80 21.32
C TRP A 256 -15.19 -2.41 22.22
N HIS A 257 -15.38 -1.38 23.03
CA HIS A 257 -14.35 -0.85 23.93
C HIS A 257 -15.01 -0.25 25.18
N GLN A 258 -14.49 -0.55 26.35
CA GLN A 258 -15.01 -0.02 27.63
C GLN A 258 -16.52 -0.23 27.82
N ARG A 259 -17.04 -1.39 27.40
CA ARG A 259 -18.48 -1.75 27.45
C ARG A 259 -19.40 -0.91 26.54
N GLU A 260 -18.85 -0.27 25.56
CA GLU A 260 -19.57 0.51 24.57
C GLU A 260 -19.21 0.06 23.15
N VAL A 261 -20.18 0.13 22.26
CA VAL A 261 -19.95 -0.01 20.81
C VAL A 261 -19.73 1.37 20.23
N ARG A 262 -18.57 1.60 19.64
CA ARG A 262 -18.20 2.88 19.03
C ARG A 262 -18.08 2.72 17.51
N PRO A 263 -18.84 3.51 16.71
CA PRO A 263 -18.64 3.49 15.27
C PRO A 263 -17.34 4.21 14.91
N LEU A 264 -16.54 3.54 14.10
CA LEU A 264 -15.28 4.06 13.53
C LEU A 264 -15.59 4.53 12.11
N ARG A 265 -15.89 5.81 11.95
CA ARG A 265 -16.29 6.41 10.69
C ARG A 265 -15.13 6.69 9.77
N SER A 266 -15.41 6.86 8.48
CA SER A 266 -14.43 7.24 7.47
C SER A 266 -13.62 8.47 7.87
N THR A 267 -12.32 8.46 7.54
CA THR A 267 -11.34 9.50 7.88
C THR A 267 -10.77 10.19 6.65
N GLY A 268 -11.25 9.86 5.48
CA GLY A 268 -10.87 10.47 4.21
C GLY A 268 -11.81 10.05 3.07
N PRO A 269 -11.63 10.63 1.87
CA PRO A 269 -12.45 10.29 0.71
C PRO A 269 -12.18 8.87 0.22
N LEU A 270 -13.01 8.38 -0.71
CA LEU A 270 -12.72 7.17 -1.50
C LEU A 270 -11.36 7.29 -2.18
N LEU A 271 -10.63 6.19 -2.27
CA LEU A 271 -9.40 6.14 -3.05
C LEU A 271 -9.72 6.29 -4.54
N MET A 272 -8.78 6.87 -5.27
CA MET A 272 -8.84 7.13 -6.71
C MET A 272 -9.84 8.22 -7.13
N LEU A 273 -10.64 8.75 -6.20
CA LEU A 273 -11.56 9.87 -6.47
C LEU A 273 -10.81 11.20 -6.67
N ASP A 274 -9.79 11.44 -5.86
CA ASP A 274 -8.88 12.58 -5.95
C ASP A 274 -7.44 12.10 -5.71
N PRO A 275 -6.52 12.22 -6.68
CA PRO A 275 -5.12 11.81 -6.51
C PRO A 275 -4.40 12.50 -5.34
N ASN A 276 -4.88 13.68 -4.92
CA ASN A 276 -4.34 14.44 -3.80
C ASN A 276 -5.19 14.29 -2.53
N GLY A 277 -6.07 13.30 -2.47
CA GLY A 277 -6.92 13.02 -1.31
C GLY A 277 -6.09 12.86 -0.04
N SER A 278 -6.50 13.53 1.04
CA SER A 278 -5.85 13.46 2.34
C SER A 278 -6.63 12.55 3.28
N TYR A 279 -5.89 11.75 4.05
CA TYR A 279 -6.44 10.79 4.99
C TYR A 279 -5.91 11.08 6.39
N PHE A 280 -6.72 10.79 7.40
CA PHE A 280 -6.34 10.97 8.79
C PHE A 280 -6.40 9.63 9.53
N SER A 281 -5.49 9.40 10.44
CA SER A 281 -5.57 8.28 11.35
C SER A 281 -6.14 8.71 12.70
N ARG A 282 -6.84 7.78 13.35
CA ARG A 282 -7.26 7.91 14.74
C ARG A 282 -6.67 6.77 15.55
N GLU A 283 -6.21 7.09 16.74
CA GLU A 283 -5.65 6.12 17.67
C GLU A 283 -6.58 5.92 18.85
N VAL A 284 -6.75 4.67 19.24
CA VAL A 284 -7.58 4.27 20.39
C VAL A 284 -6.73 3.35 21.27
N PRO A 285 -6.69 3.56 22.60
CA PRO A 285 -6.13 2.57 23.52
C PRO A 285 -6.84 1.23 23.36
N LEU A 286 -6.11 0.13 23.44
CA LEU A 286 -6.63 -1.21 23.24
C LEU A 286 -6.53 -2.01 24.54
N ALA A 287 -7.67 -2.36 25.10
CA ALA A 287 -7.78 -3.18 26.29
C ALA A 287 -8.01 -4.66 25.96
N LEU A 288 -7.82 -5.52 26.94
CA LEU A 288 -8.19 -6.93 26.86
C LEU A 288 -9.70 -7.05 26.56
N ASP A 289 -10.09 -8.01 25.75
CA ASP A 289 -11.46 -8.24 25.26
C ASP A 289 -12.03 -7.15 24.34
N ASP A 290 -11.25 -6.13 24.00
CA ASP A 290 -11.68 -5.19 22.94
C ASP A 290 -11.79 -5.92 21.61
N MET A 291 -12.86 -5.62 20.86
CA MET A 291 -13.13 -6.27 19.58
C MET A 291 -13.49 -5.26 18.50
N ALA A 292 -12.72 -5.27 17.42
CA ALA A 292 -13.02 -4.50 16.23
C ALA A 292 -13.76 -5.38 15.20
N VAL A 293 -14.78 -4.82 14.55
CA VAL A 293 -15.57 -5.48 13.52
C VAL A 293 -15.60 -4.60 12.28
N MET A 294 -15.15 -5.14 11.16
CA MET A 294 -15.15 -4.52 9.84
C MET A 294 -16.01 -5.36 8.89
N TYR A 295 -16.64 -4.73 7.91
CA TYR A 295 -17.48 -5.42 6.94
C TYR A 295 -17.62 -4.58 5.67
N THR A 296 -17.91 -5.22 4.54
CA THR A 296 -18.24 -4.55 3.28
C THR A 296 -19.73 -4.19 3.23
N ASP A 297 -20.09 -3.26 2.36
CA ASP A 297 -21.43 -2.70 2.25
C ASP A 297 -22.51 -3.74 1.95
N GLY A 298 -22.18 -4.84 1.24
CA GLY A 298 -23.11 -5.93 1.00
C GLY A 298 -23.77 -6.50 2.26
N LEU A 299 -23.10 -6.46 3.43
CA LEU A 299 -23.72 -6.82 4.70
C LEU A 299 -24.80 -5.82 5.13
N ALA A 300 -24.44 -4.52 5.12
CA ALA A 300 -25.33 -3.46 5.59
C ALA A 300 -26.47 -3.17 4.59
N GLU A 301 -26.21 -3.39 3.31
CA GLU A 301 -27.15 -3.16 2.21
C GLU A 301 -28.03 -4.38 1.87
N ALA A 302 -27.87 -5.49 2.59
CA ALA A 302 -28.78 -6.62 2.49
C ALA A 302 -30.24 -6.15 2.64
N ARG A 303 -31.13 -6.55 1.70
CA ARG A 303 -32.46 -5.92 1.55
C ARG A 303 -33.59 -6.86 1.88
N SER A 304 -34.62 -6.31 2.54
CA SER A 304 -35.93 -6.91 2.65
C SER A 304 -36.97 -5.90 2.14
N GLY A 305 -37.34 -6.00 0.86
CA GLY A 305 -38.10 -4.97 0.17
C GLY A 305 -37.31 -3.66 0.08
N ASP A 306 -37.85 -2.58 0.61
CA ASP A 306 -37.21 -1.26 0.64
C ASP A 306 -36.33 -1.04 1.88
N GLU A 307 -36.32 -1.96 2.83
CA GLU A 307 -35.58 -1.84 4.09
C GLU A 307 -34.20 -2.47 3.96
N LEU A 308 -33.15 -1.78 4.46
CA LEU A 308 -31.80 -2.28 4.55
C LEU A 308 -31.55 -2.95 5.91
N PHE A 309 -30.64 -3.92 5.96
CA PHE A 309 -30.16 -4.52 7.21
C PHE A 309 -29.59 -3.44 8.12
N GLY A 310 -28.70 -2.61 7.59
CA GLY A 310 -28.24 -1.36 8.17
C GLY A 310 -27.20 -1.50 9.28
N GLU A 311 -26.46 -0.43 9.50
CA GLU A 311 -25.40 -0.33 10.51
C GLU A 311 -25.91 -0.55 11.95
N GLU A 312 -27.16 -0.16 12.23
CA GLU A 312 -27.75 -0.27 13.58
C GLU A 312 -27.85 -1.72 14.05
N ARG A 313 -28.34 -2.62 13.17
CA ARG A 313 -28.45 -4.06 13.49
C ARG A 313 -27.07 -4.70 13.69
N ILE A 314 -26.07 -4.27 12.93
CA ILE A 314 -24.68 -4.75 13.07
C ILE A 314 -24.11 -4.29 14.43
N GLY A 315 -24.24 -3.00 14.76
CA GLY A 315 -23.80 -2.46 16.06
C GLY A 315 -24.49 -3.12 17.25
N ASP A 316 -25.77 -3.43 17.12
CA ASP A 316 -26.54 -4.14 18.14
C ASP A 316 -26.10 -5.59 18.34
N ALA A 317 -25.73 -6.28 17.25
CA ALA A 317 -25.18 -7.64 17.35
C ALA A 317 -23.85 -7.65 18.13
N VAL A 318 -22.97 -6.69 17.86
CA VAL A 318 -21.72 -6.51 18.61
C VAL A 318 -21.99 -6.21 20.10
N ARG A 319 -23.01 -5.40 20.39
CA ARG A 319 -23.37 -4.99 21.78
C ARG A 319 -23.95 -6.14 22.59
N ARG A 320 -24.76 -7.01 21.98
CA ARG A 320 -25.50 -8.08 22.68
C ARG A 320 -24.58 -9.15 23.27
N ASN A 321 -23.52 -9.49 22.56
CA ASN A 321 -22.63 -10.61 22.94
C ASN A 321 -21.15 -10.21 22.86
N PRO A 322 -20.66 -9.32 23.72
CA PRO A 322 -19.29 -8.84 23.63
C PRO A 322 -18.23 -9.91 23.89
N GLY A 323 -18.60 -10.99 24.56
CA GLY A 323 -17.72 -12.14 24.85
C GLY A 323 -17.75 -13.25 23.79
N ILE A 324 -18.51 -13.10 22.70
CA ILE A 324 -18.62 -14.12 21.66
C ILE A 324 -17.30 -14.26 20.88
N ALA A 325 -16.94 -15.48 20.49
CA ALA A 325 -15.76 -15.68 19.64
C ALA A 325 -15.92 -14.94 18.30
N PRO A 326 -14.85 -14.29 17.77
CA PRO A 326 -14.92 -13.47 16.55
C PRO A 326 -15.49 -14.20 15.33
N ASP A 327 -15.12 -15.48 15.13
CA ASP A 327 -15.62 -16.29 14.02
C ASP A 327 -17.11 -16.62 14.15
N VAL A 328 -17.61 -16.81 15.38
CA VAL A 328 -19.03 -17.03 15.65
C VAL A 328 -19.82 -15.75 15.41
N LEU A 329 -19.28 -14.58 15.81
CA LEU A 329 -19.92 -13.28 15.54
C LEU A 329 -20.05 -13.04 14.04
N CYS A 330 -18.97 -13.25 13.26
CA CYS A 330 -19.01 -13.06 11.81
C CYS A 330 -20.08 -13.94 11.15
N LYS A 331 -20.19 -15.21 11.55
CA LYS A 331 -21.23 -16.12 11.05
C LYS A 331 -22.63 -15.66 11.43
N GLN A 332 -22.84 -15.27 12.69
CA GLN A 332 -24.15 -14.78 13.16
C GLN A 332 -24.58 -13.50 12.44
N LEU A 333 -23.66 -12.61 12.12
CA LEU A 333 -23.96 -11.41 11.34
C LEU A 333 -24.42 -11.77 9.92
N LEU A 334 -23.69 -12.66 9.25
CA LEU A 334 -24.05 -13.13 7.92
C LEU A 334 -25.39 -13.86 7.92
N ASP A 335 -25.60 -14.79 8.85
CA ASP A 335 -26.86 -15.54 8.98
C ASP A 335 -28.03 -14.59 9.22
N SER A 336 -27.85 -13.59 10.11
CA SER A 336 -28.89 -12.59 10.41
C SER A 336 -29.23 -11.71 9.21
N ALA A 337 -28.25 -11.37 8.36
CA ALA A 337 -28.48 -10.61 7.14
C ALA A 337 -29.19 -11.46 6.07
N ASN A 338 -28.81 -12.75 5.91
CA ASN A 338 -29.49 -13.69 5.03
C ASN A 338 -30.95 -13.94 5.46
N ASP A 339 -31.20 -14.11 6.76
CA ASP A 339 -32.55 -14.29 7.30
C ASP A 339 -33.41 -13.03 7.10
N PHE A 340 -32.80 -11.83 7.23
CA PHE A 340 -33.46 -10.55 6.99
C PHE A 340 -33.86 -10.38 5.52
N SER A 341 -32.97 -10.71 4.59
CA SER A 341 -33.20 -10.54 3.14
C SER A 341 -34.18 -11.56 2.55
N LEU A 342 -34.65 -12.56 3.33
CA LEU A 342 -35.52 -13.65 2.87
C LEU A 342 -34.98 -14.42 1.66
N GLY A 343 -33.66 -14.40 1.46
CA GLY A 343 -32.97 -15.06 0.35
C GLY A 343 -31.47 -14.80 0.39
N ALA A 344 -30.78 -15.24 -0.67
CA ALA A 344 -29.36 -14.97 -0.80
C ALA A 344 -29.12 -13.48 -1.04
N ILE A 345 -28.15 -12.91 -0.34
CA ILE A 345 -27.65 -11.56 -0.60
C ILE A 345 -27.01 -11.57 -1.99
N GLU A 346 -27.39 -10.62 -2.84
CA GLU A 346 -26.92 -10.56 -4.23
C GLU A 346 -25.49 -10.05 -4.36
N ASP A 347 -25.04 -9.24 -3.41
CA ASP A 347 -23.71 -8.65 -3.38
C ASP A 347 -22.71 -9.51 -2.62
N ASP A 348 -21.42 -9.22 -2.82
CA ASP A 348 -20.36 -9.83 -2.04
C ASP A 348 -20.44 -9.36 -0.57
N VAL A 349 -20.15 -10.26 0.35
CA VAL A 349 -20.11 -9.94 1.78
C VAL A 349 -18.81 -10.42 2.40
N ALA A 350 -18.02 -9.49 2.87
CA ALA A 350 -16.86 -9.79 3.71
C ALA A 350 -17.07 -9.23 5.13
N ILE A 351 -16.76 -10.03 6.15
CA ILE A 351 -16.82 -9.63 7.55
C ILE A 351 -15.55 -10.09 8.24
N LEU A 352 -14.93 -9.21 9.00
CA LEU A 352 -13.70 -9.46 9.74
C LEU A 352 -13.86 -8.95 11.16
N ALA A 353 -13.63 -9.81 12.16
CA ALA A 353 -13.65 -9.45 13.57
C ALA A 353 -12.32 -9.80 14.23
N ILE A 354 -11.77 -8.88 15.02
CA ILE A 354 -10.49 -9.03 15.68
C ILE A 354 -10.65 -8.67 17.15
N ARG A 355 -10.34 -9.63 18.04
CA ARG A 355 -10.38 -9.45 19.49
C ARG A 355 -8.97 -9.49 20.06
N LYS A 356 -8.67 -8.59 21.00
CA LYS A 356 -7.47 -8.67 21.85
C LYS A 356 -7.70 -9.68 22.96
N ILE A 357 -6.81 -10.67 23.08
CA ILE A 357 -6.82 -11.72 24.12
C ILE A 357 -5.59 -11.63 25.01
#